data_d17d4f6647c98bce6e083e9c278f95d6
#
_entry.id   d17d4f6647c98bce6e083e9c278f95d6
#
_cell.length_a   1.000
_cell.length_b   1.000
_cell.length_c   1.000
_cell.angle_alpha   90.00
_cell.angle_beta   90.00
_cell.angle_gamma   90.00
#
_symmetry.space_group_name_H-M   'P 1'
#
loop_
_entity.id
_entity.type
_entity.pdbx_description
1 polymer ?
#
loop_
_entity_poly.entity_id
_entity_poly.type
_entity_poly.pdbx_seq_one_letter_code
_entity_poly.pdbx_strand_id
1 'polypeptide(L)'
;AKLGKGQTLKLGVTYLIPPVKKKGPASVTTAGSAAKKENTGKKQPPRKTERNEPLFGKLLANVKVTSNRLAGACFYVVSGHGGPDPGAIGRVGKHELHEDEYAYDIALRLARNLMQEGAEVHIIIQDAKDGIRDDAYLSNSKRETCMGAPIPLNQVQRLQQRCDKINALYRNDRKKYKYCRAIFIHVDSRSKGKQTDVFFYHSNRRAESKKLANRMKDTFESKYGKHQPNRGFTGTVSGRNLYVLTRAIPVSVFVELGNIQNSLDQKRLVIPSNRQALANWLMEGFLKDYKGM
;
A
#
# COMPACT_ATOMS: atom_id res chain seq x y z
N ALA A 1 -0.08 -3.45 -34.14
CA ALA A 1 1.04 -3.93 -34.96
C ALA A 1 1.60 -5.22 -34.33
N LYS A 2 2.08 -6.18 -35.16
CA LYS A 2 2.81 -7.38 -34.67
C LYS A 2 4.29 -7.05 -34.60
N LEU A 3 4.93 -7.37 -33.48
CA LEU A 3 6.40 -7.24 -33.30
C LEU A 3 7.11 -8.48 -33.86
N GLY A 4 8.08 -8.28 -34.76
CA GLY A 4 9.04 -9.31 -35.16
C GLY A 4 10.21 -9.41 -34.17
N LYS A 5 10.94 -10.56 -34.16
CA LYS A 5 12.12 -10.75 -33.31
C LYS A 5 13.17 -9.66 -33.63
N GLY A 6 13.61 -8.90 -32.62
CA GLY A 6 14.64 -7.88 -32.73
C GLY A 6 14.17 -6.44 -33.04
N GLN A 7 12.86 -6.19 -33.06
CA GLN A 7 12.34 -4.82 -33.25
C GLN A 7 12.16 -4.09 -31.91
N THR A 8 12.57 -2.82 -31.87
CA THR A 8 12.40 -1.91 -30.73
C THR A 8 11.00 -1.32 -30.69
N LEU A 9 10.43 -1.20 -29.49
CA LEU A 9 9.12 -0.55 -29.28
C LEU A 9 9.19 0.94 -29.60
N LYS A 10 8.23 1.43 -30.41
CA LYS A 10 8.08 2.87 -30.70
C LYS A 10 7.06 3.49 -29.76
N LEU A 11 7.37 4.67 -29.24
CA LEU A 11 6.48 5.43 -28.35
C LEU A 11 5.17 5.79 -29.10
N GLY A 12 4.02 5.62 -28.45
CA GLY A 12 2.71 5.96 -29.01
C GLY A 12 2.06 4.86 -29.87
N VAL A 13 2.65 3.66 -29.99
CA VAL A 13 2.08 2.55 -30.76
C VAL A 13 1.57 1.44 -29.85
N THR A 14 0.30 1.03 -30.04
CA THR A 14 -0.28 -0.12 -29.34
C THR A 14 0.14 -1.43 -30.00
N TYR A 15 0.74 -2.33 -29.24
CA TYR A 15 1.18 -3.64 -29.69
C TYR A 15 0.32 -4.76 -29.09
N LEU A 16 -0.12 -5.69 -29.94
CA LEU A 16 -0.83 -6.91 -29.51
C LEU A 16 0.20 -7.99 -29.15
N ILE A 17 0.21 -8.40 -27.90
CA ILE A 17 1.03 -9.53 -27.42
C ILE A 17 0.19 -10.80 -27.54
N PRO A 18 0.59 -11.81 -28.37
CA PRO A 18 -0.14 -13.06 -28.47
C PRO A 18 -0.03 -13.86 -27.17
N PRO A 19 -1.07 -14.63 -26.78
CA PRO A 19 -1.03 -15.44 -25.57
C PRO A 19 0.04 -16.52 -25.68
N VAL A 20 0.84 -16.68 -24.62
CA VAL A 20 1.86 -17.72 -24.50
C VAL A 20 1.18 -19.08 -24.37
N LYS A 21 1.33 -19.96 -25.36
CA LYS A 21 0.87 -21.35 -25.24
C LYS A 21 1.71 -22.08 -24.18
N LYS A 22 1.09 -22.41 -23.04
CA LYS A 22 1.70 -23.31 -22.05
C LYS A 22 1.71 -24.73 -22.61
N LYS A 23 2.91 -25.34 -22.72
CA LYS A 23 3.04 -26.78 -22.89
C LYS A 23 2.62 -27.46 -21.58
N GLY A 24 1.61 -28.32 -21.61
CA GLY A 24 1.21 -29.14 -20.48
C GLY A 24 2.25 -30.21 -20.15
N PRO A 25 2.43 -30.59 -18.89
CA PRO A 25 3.29 -31.70 -18.52
C PRO A 25 2.63 -33.05 -18.80
N ALA A 26 3.45 -34.00 -19.25
CA ALA A 26 3.06 -35.40 -19.47
C ALA A 26 2.73 -36.10 -18.14
N SER A 27 1.68 -36.93 -18.16
CA SER A 27 1.25 -37.76 -17.04
C SER A 27 2.23 -38.92 -16.79
N VAL A 28 2.74 -39.05 -15.57
CA VAL A 28 3.36 -40.28 -15.07
C VAL A 28 2.53 -40.77 -13.89
N THR A 29 1.91 -41.91 -14.06
CA THR A 29 1.21 -42.67 -13.01
C THR A 29 2.24 -43.48 -12.23
N THR A 30 2.34 -43.29 -10.92
CA THR A 30 2.84 -44.32 -9.98
C THR A 30 2.00 -44.29 -8.72
N ALA A 31 1.40 -45.41 -8.42
CA ALA A 31 0.68 -45.71 -7.21
C ALA A 31 1.68 -45.86 -6.03
N GLY A 32 1.41 -45.17 -4.92
CA GLY A 32 2.15 -45.31 -3.67
C GLY A 32 1.26 -44.93 -2.51
N SER A 33 0.78 -45.92 -1.77
CA SER A 33 0.03 -45.82 -0.53
C SER A 33 0.90 -45.13 0.54
N ALA A 34 0.43 -44.03 1.16
CA ALA A 34 1.00 -43.50 2.37
C ALA A 34 -0.08 -42.84 3.24
N ALA A 35 0.00 -43.12 4.53
CA ALA A 35 -0.93 -42.82 5.59
C ALA A 35 -1.31 -41.31 5.71
N LYS A 36 -2.62 -41.07 5.89
CA LYS A 36 -3.20 -39.78 6.25
C LYS A 36 -2.71 -39.37 7.66
N LYS A 37 -1.86 -38.36 7.75
CA LYS A 37 -1.74 -37.53 8.95
C LYS A 37 -2.83 -36.46 8.88
N GLU A 38 -3.78 -36.52 9.78
CA GLU A 38 -4.76 -35.44 9.99
C GLU A 38 -4.04 -34.17 10.38
N ASN A 39 -4.02 -33.21 9.47
CA ASN A 39 -3.52 -31.88 9.74
C ASN A 39 -4.72 -31.00 10.15
N THR A 40 -4.88 -30.75 11.46
CA THR A 40 -5.87 -29.80 12.02
C THR A 40 -5.52 -28.35 11.67
N GLY A 41 -5.41 -28.08 10.38
CA GLY A 41 -5.15 -26.73 9.85
C GLY A 41 -6.43 -25.89 9.88
N LYS A 42 -6.35 -24.71 10.51
CA LYS A 42 -7.40 -23.67 10.42
C LYS A 42 -7.83 -23.53 8.95
N LYS A 43 -9.10 -23.81 8.64
CA LYS A 43 -9.67 -23.63 7.29
C LYS A 43 -9.45 -22.19 6.86
N GLN A 44 -8.73 -21.98 5.77
CA GLN A 44 -8.64 -20.67 5.13
C GLN A 44 -10.04 -20.26 4.62
N PRO A 45 -10.41 -18.97 4.73
CA PRO A 45 -11.68 -18.49 4.18
C PRO A 45 -11.75 -18.76 2.68
N PRO A 46 -12.97 -18.97 2.11
CA PRO A 46 -13.15 -19.28 0.69
C PRO A 46 -12.51 -18.18 -0.18
N ARG A 47 -11.83 -18.61 -1.23
CA ARG A 47 -11.13 -17.72 -2.17
C ARG A 47 -12.15 -16.88 -2.95
N LYS A 48 -12.16 -15.56 -2.73
CA LYS A 48 -12.95 -14.63 -3.53
C LYS A 48 -12.21 -14.39 -4.85
N THR A 49 -12.90 -14.50 -5.97
CA THR A 49 -12.36 -14.19 -7.31
C THR A 49 -12.53 -12.73 -7.67
N GLU A 50 -13.53 -12.07 -7.10
CA GLU A 50 -13.86 -10.67 -7.29
C GLU A 50 -14.28 -10.04 -5.96
N ARG A 51 -14.03 -8.72 -5.83
CA ARG A 51 -14.45 -7.91 -4.70
C ARG A 51 -14.99 -6.59 -5.22
N ASN A 52 -16.01 -6.07 -4.56
CA ASN A 52 -16.49 -4.72 -4.82
C ASN A 52 -16.07 -3.80 -3.67
N GLU A 53 -15.27 -2.77 -3.99
CA GLU A 53 -14.82 -1.74 -3.06
C GLU A 53 -15.17 -0.35 -3.63
N PRO A 54 -16.31 0.22 -3.22
CA PRO A 54 -16.79 1.51 -3.76
C PRO A 54 -15.83 2.68 -3.54
N LEU A 55 -14.98 2.61 -2.51
CA LEU A 55 -13.98 3.64 -2.21
C LEU A 55 -12.93 3.81 -3.32
N PHE A 56 -12.80 2.85 -4.25
CA PHE A 56 -11.89 3.02 -5.39
C PHE A 56 -12.48 3.88 -6.52
N GLY A 57 -13.74 4.30 -6.38
CA GLY A 57 -14.47 5.04 -7.39
C GLY A 57 -15.11 4.12 -8.44
N LYS A 58 -16.11 4.65 -9.15
CA LYS A 58 -16.99 3.89 -10.05
C LYS A 58 -16.27 2.97 -11.04
N LEU A 59 -15.17 3.43 -11.62
CA LEU A 59 -14.43 2.68 -12.65
C LEU A 59 -13.54 1.56 -12.07
N LEU A 60 -13.10 1.68 -10.81
CA LEU A 60 -12.13 0.78 -10.20
C LEU A 60 -12.70 -0.02 -9.02
N ALA A 61 -13.97 0.19 -8.68
CA ALA A 61 -14.65 -0.47 -7.56
C ALA A 61 -14.64 -2.00 -7.68
N ASN A 62 -14.78 -2.54 -8.89
CA ASN A 62 -14.70 -3.98 -9.11
C ASN A 62 -13.23 -4.43 -9.17
N VAL A 63 -12.81 -5.19 -8.18
CA VAL A 63 -11.43 -5.67 -8.03
C VAL A 63 -11.37 -7.15 -8.35
N LYS A 64 -10.80 -7.48 -9.50
CA LYS A 64 -10.51 -8.87 -9.87
C LYS A 64 -9.28 -9.36 -9.09
N VAL A 65 -9.41 -10.46 -8.37
CA VAL A 65 -8.29 -11.13 -7.71
C VAL A 65 -7.45 -11.85 -8.77
N THR A 66 -6.25 -11.34 -9.03
CA THR A 66 -5.35 -11.83 -10.09
C THR A 66 -4.35 -12.86 -9.61
N SER A 67 -4.10 -12.89 -8.30
CA SER A 67 -3.23 -13.88 -7.67
C SER A 67 -3.65 -14.19 -6.23
N ASN A 68 -3.02 -15.20 -5.63
CA ASN A 68 -3.24 -15.59 -4.23
C ASN A 68 -1.97 -15.46 -3.39
N ARG A 69 -1.04 -14.59 -3.80
CA ARG A 69 0.27 -14.44 -3.13
C ARG A 69 0.15 -13.92 -1.70
N LEU A 70 -0.96 -13.22 -1.39
CA LEU A 70 -1.29 -12.71 -0.05
C LEU A 70 -2.57 -13.35 0.52
N ALA A 71 -2.97 -14.50 0.01
CA ALA A 71 -4.08 -15.25 0.59
C ALA A 71 -3.76 -15.63 2.04
N GLY A 72 -4.67 -15.31 2.97
CA GLY A 72 -4.44 -15.49 4.42
C GLY A 72 -3.75 -14.31 5.12
N ALA A 73 -3.48 -13.22 4.40
CA ALA A 73 -3.04 -11.95 4.96
C ALA A 73 -4.21 -10.97 5.14
N CYS A 74 -4.11 -10.12 6.16
CA CYS A 74 -5.03 -9.02 6.45
C CYS A 74 -4.25 -7.72 6.66
N PHE A 75 -4.71 -6.64 6.04
CA PHE A 75 -4.05 -5.34 6.10
C PHE A 75 -5.00 -4.25 6.58
N TYR A 76 -4.46 -3.34 7.40
CA TYR A 76 -5.10 -2.11 7.84
C TYR A 76 -4.35 -0.96 7.17
N VAL A 77 -4.94 -0.39 6.11
CA VAL A 77 -4.33 0.69 5.33
C VAL A 77 -4.90 2.02 5.81
N VAL A 78 -4.02 2.89 6.27
CA VAL A 78 -4.36 4.18 6.87
C VAL A 78 -3.64 5.29 6.12
N SER A 79 -4.37 6.19 5.48
CA SER A 79 -3.82 7.49 5.07
C SER A 79 -3.65 8.38 6.29
N GLY A 80 -2.58 9.16 6.31
CA GLY A 80 -2.39 10.20 7.30
C GLY A 80 -3.47 11.29 7.20
N HIS A 81 -3.64 12.08 8.25
CA HIS A 81 -4.51 13.27 8.26
C HIS A 81 -5.97 12.98 7.86
N GLY A 82 -6.60 13.89 7.10
CA GLY A 82 -7.99 13.79 6.63
C GLY A 82 -9.02 14.49 7.51
N GLY A 83 -10.20 14.78 6.96
CA GLY A 83 -11.25 15.56 7.60
C GLY A 83 -10.82 16.99 7.86
N PRO A 84 -10.76 17.43 9.14
CA PRO A 84 -10.35 18.79 9.47
C PRO A 84 -8.83 19.05 9.35
N ASP A 85 -8.01 18.04 9.04
CA ASP A 85 -6.57 18.09 9.08
C ASP A 85 -5.97 17.75 7.70
N PRO A 86 -5.57 18.76 6.89
CA PRO A 86 -4.99 18.54 5.57
C PRO A 86 -3.55 17.99 5.62
N GLY A 87 -2.94 17.91 6.81
CA GLY A 87 -1.53 17.58 6.95
C GLY A 87 -0.62 18.69 6.45
N ALA A 88 0.54 18.31 5.92
CA ALA A 88 1.47 19.25 5.32
C ALA A 88 0.93 19.79 3.99
N ILE A 89 1.23 21.07 3.71
CA ILE A 89 0.82 21.73 2.46
C ILE A 89 2.07 22.10 1.66
N GLY A 90 2.18 21.55 0.44
CA GLY A 90 3.14 21.96 -0.58
C GLY A 90 2.51 22.85 -1.63
N ARG A 91 3.31 23.36 -2.58
CA ARG A 91 2.81 24.20 -3.66
C ARG A 91 3.58 23.96 -4.95
N VAL A 92 2.85 23.82 -6.07
CA VAL A 92 3.39 23.78 -7.43
C VAL A 92 2.68 24.84 -8.25
N GLY A 93 3.37 25.91 -8.62
CA GLY A 93 2.77 27.07 -9.25
C GLY A 93 1.63 27.63 -8.38
N LYS A 94 0.42 27.71 -8.93
CA LYS A 94 -0.79 28.18 -8.24
C LYS A 94 -1.54 27.08 -7.46
N HIS A 95 -1.10 25.82 -7.57
CA HIS A 95 -1.80 24.70 -6.98
C HIS A 95 -1.20 24.33 -5.61
N GLU A 96 -2.05 24.19 -4.61
CA GLU A 96 -1.69 23.62 -3.32
C GLU A 96 -1.74 22.09 -3.39
N LEU A 97 -0.78 21.45 -2.73
CA LEU A 97 -0.74 20.01 -2.57
C LEU A 97 -1.01 19.72 -1.10
N HIS A 98 -2.06 19.01 -0.80
CA HIS A 98 -2.45 18.64 0.56
C HIS A 98 -2.02 17.20 0.86
N GLU A 99 -1.31 16.98 1.94
CA GLU A 99 -0.73 15.67 2.29
C GLU A 99 -1.79 14.58 2.36
N ASP A 100 -2.93 14.87 3.01
CA ASP A 100 -4.02 13.91 3.21
C ASP A 100 -4.55 13.36 1.88
N GLU A 101 -4.72 14.21 0.86
CA GLU A 101 -5.24 13.82 -0.44
C GLU A 101 -4.32 12.86 -1.20
N TYR A 102 -3.01 13.16 -1.21
CA TYR A 102 -2.03 12.31 -1.88
C TYR A 102 -1.76 11.02 -1.09
N ALA A 103 -1.73 11.09 0.25
CA ALA A 103 -1.65 9.92 1.10
C ALA A 103 -2.86 9.01 0.92
N TYR A 104 -4.07 9.58 0.78
CA TYR A 104 -5.30 8.83 0.54
C TYR A 104 -5.29 8.14 -0.83
N ASP A 105 -4.96 8.86 -1.91
CA ASP A 105 -4.88 8.26 -3.24
C ASP A 105 -3.87 7.09 -3.30
N ILE A 106 -2.69 7.26 -2.68
CA ILE A 106 -1.69 6.17 -2.60
C ILE A 106 -2.21 5.01 -1.73
N ALA A 107 -2.92 5.30 -0.64
CA ALA A 107 -3.51 4.28 0.23
C ALA A 107 -4.57 3.45 -0.52
N LEU A 108 -5.43 4.07 -1.31
CA LEU A 108 -6.40 3.38 -2.14
C LEU A 108 -5.75 2.49 -3.20
N ARG A 109 -4.71 3.00 -3.90
CA ARG A 109 -3.94 2.21 -4.87
C ARG A 109 -3.28 1.01 -4.22
N LEU A 110 -2.68 1.18 -3.04
CA LEU A 110 -2.10 0.07 -2.27
C LEU A 110 -3.18 -0.94 -1.86
N ALA A 111 -4.29 -0.47 -1.31
CA ALA A 111 -5.40 -1.34 -0.89
C ALA A 111 -5.89 -2.20 -2.06
N ARG A 112 -6.08 -1.58 -3.24
CA ARG A 112 -6.49 -2.27 -4.46
C ARG A 112 -5.47 -3.32 -4.89
N ASN A 113 -4.17 -2.99 -4.90
CA ASN A 113 -3.11 -3.94 -5.22
C ASN A 113 -3.10 -5.14 -4.25
N LEU A 114 -3.23 -4.90 -2.95
CA LEU A 114 -3.28 -5.97 -1.94
C LEU A 114 -4.50 -6.88 -2.14
N MET A 115 -5.67 -6.32 -2.46
CA MET A 115 -6.87 -7.10 -2.78
C MET A 115 -6.69 -7.95 -4.03
N GLN A 116 -6.03 -7.42 -5.07
CA GLN A 116 -5.71 -8.19 -6.30
C GLN A 116 -4.79 -9.39 -6.02
N GLU A 117 -3.97 -9.32 -4.97
CA GLU A 117 -3.11 -10.40 -4.49
C GLU A 117 -3.82 -11.38 -3.53
N GLY A 118 -5.12 -11.21 -3.31
CA GLY A 118 -5.95 -12.09 -2.48
C GLY A 118 -5.97 -11.77 -0.99
N ALA A 119 -5.41 -10.64 -0.56
CA ALA A 119 -5.43 -10.21 0.84
C ALA A 119 -6.81 -9.71 1.29
N GLU A 120 -7.13 -9.82 2.58
CA GLU A 120 -8.17 -9.01 3.22
C GLU A 120 -7.61 -7.63 3.52
N VAL A 121 -8.40 -6.57 3.26
CA VAL A 121 -7.93 -5.19 3.42
C VAL A 121 -9.02 -4.35 4.06
N HIS A 122 -8.65 -3.59 5.09
CA HIS A 122 -9.47 -2.57 5.71
C HIS A 122 -8.88 -1.20 5.42
N ILE A 123 -9.64 -0.34 4.74
CA ILE A 123 -9.32 1.06 4.50
C ILE A 123 -9.89 1.85 5.68
N ILE A 124 -9.02 2.46 6.49
CA ILE A 124 -9.42 3.06 7.77
C ILE A 124 -9.94 4.48 7.60
N ILE A 125 -9.27 5.29 6.80
CA ILE A 125 -9.74 6.63 6.44
C ILE A 125 -10.43 6.54 5.08
N GLN A 126 -11.61 7.12 4.97
CA GLN A 126 -12.52 6.90 3.84
C GLN A 126 -13.15 8.21 3.38
N ASP A 127 -13.12 8.51 2.09
CA ASP A 127 -14.00 9.48 1.44
C ASP A 127 -14.90 8.73 0.46
N ALA A 128 -16.23 8.85 0.65
CA ALA A 128 -17.20 8.16 -0.18
C ALA A 128 -17.34 8.74 -1.61
N LYS A 129 -16.74 9.91 -1.87
CA LYS A 129 -16.82 10.58 -3.17
C LYS A 129 -15.52 10.51 -3.95
N ASP A 130 -14.37 10.62 -3.24
CA ASP A 130 -13.07 10.63 -3.85
C ASP A 130 -12.52 9.21 -3.95
N GLY A 131 -12.46 8.69 -5.17
CA GLY A 131 -11.84 7.41 -5.48
C GLY A 131 -10.34 7.53 -5.76
N ILE A 132 -9.80 6.53 -6.46
CA ILE A 132 -8.46 6.62 -7.06
C ILE A 132 -8.52 7.65 -8.20
N ARG A 133 -7.67 8.68 -8.16
CA ARG A 133 -7.69 9.83 -9.07
C ARG A 133 -6.42 9.91 -9.90
N ASP A 134 -6.55 10.14 -11.19
CA ASP A 134 -5.42 10.32 -12.12
C ASP A 134 -5.11 11.80 -12.41
N ASP A 135 -5.72 12.72 -11.67
CA ASP A 135 -5.40 14.14 -11.73
C ASP A 135 -4.02 14.43 -11.12
N ALA A 136 -3.31 15.40 -11.70
CA ALA A 136 -2.03 15.84 -11.16
C ALA A 136 -2.22 16.60 -9.82
N TYR A 137 -3.23 17.45 -9.75
CA TYR A 137 -3.56 18.27 -8.61
C TYR A 137 -4.87 17.79 -8.01
N LEU A 138 -4.79 17.19 -6.81
CA LEU A 138 -5.93 16.66 -6.11
C LEU A 138 -6.63 17.76 -5.32
N SER A 139 -7.95 17.88 -5.50
CA SER A 139 -8.75 18.85 -4.76
C SER A 139 -8.81 18.47 -3.30
N ASN A 140 -8.60 19.45 -2.41
CA ASN A 140 -8.78 19.24 -0.98
C ASN A 140 -10.25 18.94 -0.63
N SER A 141 -10.42 17.94 0.18
CA SER A 141 -11.69 17.53 0.75
C SER A 141 -11.66 17.65 2.29
N LYS A 142 -12.79 17.73 2.94
CA LYS A 142 -12.92 17.62 4.41
C LYS A 142 -13.99 16.59 4.76
N ARG A 143 -14.32 15.72 3.81
CA ARG A 143 -15.39 14.73 3.94
C ARG A 143 -14.92 13.39 4.49
N GLU A 144 -13.60 13.25 4.67
CA GLU A 144 -13.02 11.99 5.13
C GLU A 144 -13.60 11.62 6.49
N THR A 145 -13.83 10.34 6.64
CA THR A 145 -14.33 9.72 7.87
C THR A 145 -13.36 8.62 8.32
N CYS A 146 -13.40 8.29 9.59
CA CYS A 146 -12.74 7.08 10.09
C CYS A 146 -13.76 5.94 10.11
N MET A 147 -13.84 5.18 9.01
CA MET A 147 -14.81 4.09 8.81
C MET A 147 -16.25 4.57 9.09
N GLY A 148 -16.66 5.66 8.43
CA GLY A 148 -17.98 6.25 8.53
C GLY A 148 -18.18 7.18 9.73
N ALA A 149 -17.27 7.21 10.71
CA ALA A 149 -17.36 8.13 11.85
C ALA A 149 -16.64 9.46 11.55
N PRO A 150 -17.20 10.63 11.93
CA PRO A 150 -16.53 11.91 11.79
C PRO A 150 -15.16 11.94 12.44
N ILE A 151 -14.19 12.60 11.80
CA ILE A 151 -12.82 12.73 12.34
C ILE A 151 -12.81 13.93 13.31
N PRO A 152 -12.36 13.75 14.59
CA PRO A 152 -12.32 14.83 15.57
C PRO A 152 -11.33 15.93 15.20
N LEU A 153 -11.59 17.17 15.63
CA LEU A 153 -10.62 18.28 15.53
C LEU A 153 -9.37 18.05 16.36
N ASN A 154 -9.50 17.46 17.54
CA ASN A 154 -8.38 17.22 18.43
C ASN A 154 -7.45 16.13 17.87
N GLN A 155 -6.17 16.45 17.73
CA GLN A 155 -5.18 15.55 17.14
C GLN A 155 -5.07 14.21 17.90
N VAL A 156 -5.01 14.23 19.22
CA VAL A 156 -4.88 13.01 20.02
C VAL A 156 -6.11 12.11 19.83
N GLN A 157 -7.30 12.70 19.81
CA GLN A 157 -8.54 11.96 19.57
C GLN A 157 -8.59 11.36 18.16
N ARG A 158 -8.11 12.09 17.12
CA ARG A 158 -8.00 11.56 15.76
C ARG A 158 -7.10 10.33 15.69
N LEU A 159 -5.92 10.43 16.31
CA LEU A 159 -4.95 9.33 16.34
C LEU A 159 -5.49 8.12 17.12
N GLN A 160 -6.15 8.37 18.24
CA GLN A 160 -6.79 7.33 19.04
C GLN A 160 -7.92 6.64 18.28
N GLN A 161 -8.81 7.40 17.64
CA GLN A 161 -9.93 6.88 16.86
C GLN A 161 -9.46 5.84 15.82
N ARG A 162 -8.38 6.14 15.08
CA ARG A 162 -7.79 5.20 14.09
C ARG A 162 -7.27 3.94 14.75
N CYS A 163 -6.52 4.10 15.84
CA CYS A 163 -5.96 2.96 16.57
C CYS A 163 -7.08 2.07 17.13
N ASP A 164 -8.14 2.64 17.68
CA ASP A 164 -9.26 1.90 18.25
C ASP A 164 -10.00 1.09 17.17
N LYS A 165 -10.23 1.69 15.98
CA LYS A 165 -10.82 0.98 14.83
C LYS A 165 -9.94 -0.19 14.39
N ILE A 166 -8.64 0.05 14.18
CA ILE A 166 -7.66 -0.98 13.80
C ILE A 166 -7.65 -2.11 14.84
N ASN A 167 -7.59 -1.76 16.13
CA ASN A 167 -7.48 -2.72 17.22
C ASN A 167 -8.75 -3.57 17.38
N ALA A 168 -9.92 -2.98 17.17
CA ALA A 168 -11.20 -3.70 17.17
C ALA A 168 -11.27 -4.73 16.04
N LEU A 169 -10.91 -4.33 14.82
CA LEU A 169 -10.83 -5.23 13.66
C LEU A 169 -9.81 -6.34 13.89
N TYR A 170 -8.59 -5.98 14.32
CA TYR A 170 -7.50 -6.93 14.55
C TYR A 170 -7.85 -8.04 15.54
N ARG A 171 -8.59 -7.74 16.63
CA ARG A 171 -9.01 -8.77 17.60
C ARG A 171 -9.82 -9.90 16.96
N ASN A 172 -10.58 -9.60 15.91
CA ASN A 172 -11.35 -10.59 15.16
C ASN A 172 -10.50 -11.22 14.03
N ASP A 173 -9.75 -10.42 13.31
CA ASP A 173 -9.01 -10.85 12.13
C ASP A 173 -7.85 -11.79 12.47
N ARG A 174 -7.15 -11.56 13.58
CA ARG A 174 -6.07 -12.45 14.07
C ARG A 174 -6.52 -13.90 14.34
N LYS A 175 -7.83 -14.13 14.47
CA LYS A 175 -8.39 -15.48 14.58
C LYS A 175 -8.48 -16.19 13.24
N LYS A 176 -8.56 -15.43 12.14
CA LYS A 176 -8.77 -15.92 10.77
C LYS A 176 -7.50 -15.86 9.94
N TYR A 177 -6.70 -14.80 10.10
CA TYR A 177 -5.51 -14.52 9.30
C TYR A 177 -4.23 -14.69 10.15
N LYS A 178 -3.27 -15.40 9.58
CA LYS A 178 -1.97 -15.61 10.24
C LYS A 178 -1.06 -14.39 10.18
N TYR A 179 -1.29 -13.54 9.20
CA TYR A 179 -0.51 -12.35 8.93
C TYR A 179 -1.41 -11.12 8.92
N CYS A 180 -1.24 -10.26 9.92
CA CYS A 180 -1.95 -8.98 10.01
C CYS A 180 -0.95 -7.84 10.13
N ARG A 181 -1.06 -6.82 9.25
CA ARG A 181 -0.16 -5.66 9.23
C ARG A 181 -0.93 -4.37 9.10
N ALA A 182 -0.44 -3.32 9.77
CA ALA A 182 -0.94 -1.96 9.57
C ALA A 182 0.13 -1.10 8.90
N ILE A 183 -0.30 -0.20 8.02
CA ILE A 183 0.55 0.82 7.42
C ILE A 183 -0.10 2.19 7.56
N PHE A 184 0.68 3.17 8.01
CA PHE A 184 0.31 4.59 8.09
C PHE A 184 1.09 5.34 7.03
N ILE A 185 0.38 5.90 6.05
CA ILE A 185 0.97 6.53 4.85
C ILE A 185 0.90 8.05 5.00
N HIS A 186 2.05 8.69 4.94
CA HIS A 186 2.25 10.12 5.09
C HIS A 186 3.19 10.69 4.02
N VAL A 187 3.27 12.01 3.97
CA VAL A 187 4.23 12.75 3.14
C VAL A 187 4.87 13.86 4.00
N ASP A 188 6.18 13.79 4.17
CA ASP A 188 6.91 14.68 5.08
C ASP A 188 6.97 16.14 4.59
N SER A 189 7.16 17.08 5.53
CA SER A 189 7.38 18.50 5.27
C SER A 189 8.48 19.12 6.15
N ARG A 190 9.23 18.31 6.91
CA ARG A 190 10.14 18.80 7.95
C ARG A 190 11.35 19.56 7.44
N SER A 191 11.75 19.38 6.19
CA SER A 191 12.96 19.95 5.62
C SER A 191 12.63 20.70 4.35
N LYS A 192 12.31 22.01 4.44
CA LYS A 192 12.08 22.86 3.26
C LYS A 192 13.22 22.68 2.25
N GLY A 193 12.85 22.40 0.99
CA GLY A 193 13.78 22.29 -0.12
C GLY A 193 14.65 21.03 -0.13
N LYS A 194 14.76 20.27 0.96
CA LYS A 194 15.56 19.04 0.97
C LYS A 194 14.80 17.86 0.33
N GLN A 195 15.41 17.23 -0.64
CA GLN A 195 14.90 15.99 -1.21
C GLN A 195 14.93 14.86 -0.18
N THR A 196 13.84 14.11 -0.10
CA THR A 196 13.68 12.96 0.79
C THR A 196 13.13 11.79 0.00
N ASP A 197 13.81 10.65 -0.03
CA ASP A 197 13.28 9.52 -0.78
C ASP A 197 12.10 8.88 -0.06
N VAL A 198 12.38 8.31 1.09
CA VAL A 198 11.36 7.69 1.93
C VAL A 198 11.89 7.47 3.34
N PHE A 199 11.06 7.67 4.34
CA PHE A 199 11.36 7.26 5.70
C PHE A 199 10.40 6.18 6.16
N PHE A 200 10.93 5.11 6.74
CA PHE A 200 10.14 4.08 7.39
C PHE A 200 10.37 4.14 8.89
N TYR A 201 9.30 4.32 9.66
CA TYR A 201 9.35 4.30 11.10
C TYR A 201 8.69 3.04 11.63
N HIS A 202 9.28 2.47 12.67
CA HIS A 202 8.76 1.30 13.35
C HIS A 202 8.64 1.53 14.85
N SER A 203 7.83 0.73 15.53
CA SER A 203 7.79 0.70 16.99
C SER A 203 9.10 0.12 17.54
N ASN A 204 9.69 0.78 18.54
CA ASN A 204 10.85 0.26 19.27
C ASN A 204 10.52 -1.00 20.10
N ARG A 205 9.24 -1.28 20.31
CA ARG A 205 8.77 -2.38 21.15
C ARG A 205 8.59 -3.71 20.42
N ARG A 206 8.79 -3.74 19.07
CA ARG A 206 8.50 -4.93 18.26
C ARG A 206 9.55 -5.16 17.18
N ALA A 207 10.27 -6.27 17.30
CA ALA A 207 11.26 -6.68 16.33
C ALA A 207 10.65 -6.90 14.92
N GLU A 208 9.42 -7.43 14.85
CA GLU A 208 8.72 -7.67 13.59
C GLU A 208 8.41 -6.35 12.84
N SER A 209 8.10 -5.26 13.55
CA SER A 209 7.90 -3.94 12.95
C SER A 209 9.20 -3.41 12.32
N LYS A 210 10.34 -3.63 12.99
CA LYS A 210 11.68 -3.28 12.45
C LYS A 210 12.02 -4.12 11.21
N LYS A 211 11.75 -5.44 11.25
CA LYS A 211 11.95 -6.32 10.09
C LYS A 211 11.11 -5.88 8.90
N LEU A 212 9.83 -5.57 9.12
CA LEU A 212 8.93 -5.05 8.09
C LEU A 212 9.47 -3.75 7.49
N ALA A 213 9.84 -2.77 8.32
CA ALA A 213 10.38 -1.48 7.87
C ALA A 213 11.67 -1.65 7.03
N ASN A 214 12.58 -2.54 7.43
CA ASN A 214 13.78 -2.85 6.65
C ASN A 214 13.45 -3.47 5.30
N ARG A 215 12.55 -4.46 5.24
CA ARG A 215 12.11 -5.07 3.97
C ARG A 215 11.46 -4.07 3.02
N MET A 216 10.69 -3.12 3.57
CA MET A 216 10.14 -1.99 2.81
C MET A 216 11.26 -1.12 2.23
N LYS A 217 12.21 -0.68 3.08
CA LYS A 217 13.36 0.13 2.65
C LYS A 217 14.16 -0.57 1.55
N ASP A 218 14.53 -1.84 1.75
CA ASP A 218 15.31 -2.62 0.78
C ASP A 218 14.58 -2.81 -0.55
N THR A 219 13.24 -2.88 -0.49
CA THR A 219 12.41 -2.92 -1.70
C THR A 219 12.48 -1.60 -2.45
N PHE A 220 12.33 -0.48 -1.76
CA PHE A 220 12.43 0.85 -2.36
C PHE A 220 13.82 1.10 -2.94
N GLU A 221 14.88 0.81 -2.20
CA GLU A 221 16.27 0.94 -2.65
C GLU A 221 16.52 0.17 -3.95
N SER A 222 16.09 -1.09 -4.00
CA SER A 222 16.17 -1.91 -5.22
C SER A 222 15.40 -1.32 -6.39
N LYS A 223 14.22 -0.73 -6.14
CA LYS A 223 13.41 -0.09 -7.19
C LYS A 223 14.03 1.21 -7.68
N TYR A 224 14.55 2.04 -6.76
CA TYR A 224 15.29 3.24 -7.14
C TYR A 224 16.51 2.90 -7.98
N GLY A 225 17.33 1.93 -7.57
CA GLY A 225 18.49 1.46 -8.35
C GLY A 225 18.12 0.99 -9.75
N LYS A 226 16.96 0.33 -9.90
CA LYS A 226 16.48 -0.14 -11.21
C LYS A 226 15.92 0.98 -12.09
N HIS A 227 15.12 1.90 -11.53
CA HIS A 227 14.38 2.88 -12.32
C HIS A 227 15.05 4.23 -12.41
N GLN A 228 15.98 4.53 -11.51
CA GLN A 228 16.76 5.76 -11.45
C GLN A 228 18.24 5.44 -11.16
N PRO A 229 18.91 4.70 -12.05
CA PRO A 229 20.32 4.37 -11.88
C PRO A 229 21.14 5.67 -11.77
N ASN A 230 22.20 5.67 -10.97
CA ASN A 230 23.10 6.80 -10.71
C ASN A 230 22.52 7.95 -9.88
N ARG A 231 21.26 7.88 -9.44
CA ARG A 231 20.69 8.92 -8.57
C ARG A 231 21.04 8.73 -7.09
N GLY A 232 21.28 7.49 -6.67
CA GLY A 232 21.40 7.11 -5.27
C GLY A 232 20.02 6.97 -4.59
N PHE A 233 20.04 6.54 -3.33
CA PHE A 233 18.87 6.37 -2.49
C PHE A 233 19.16 6.82 -1.06
N THR A 234 18.32 7.70 -0.51
CA THR A 234 18.50 8.28 0.82
C THR A 234 17.46 7.79 1.84
N GLY A 235 16.74 6.73 1.50
CA GLY A 235 15.72 6.16 2.38
C GLY A 235 16.28 5.59 3.67
N THR A 236 15.58 5.79 4.77
CA THR A 236 16.01 5.37 6.10
C THR A 236 14.97 4.54 6.84
N VAL A 237 15.43 3.78 7.83
CA VAL A 237 14.61 3.09 8.82
C VAL A 237 15.01 3.55 10.20
N SER A 238 14.04 3.98 11.02
CA SER A 238 14.30 4.33 12.41
C SER A 238 13.16 3.96 13.35
N GLY A 239 13.50 3.66 14.59
CA GLY A 239 12.53 3.45 15.65
C GLY A 239 12.00 4.78 16.17
N ARG A 240 10.67 4.92 16.27
CA ARG A 240 10.02 6.13 16.80
C ARG A 240 8.81 5.78 17.67
N ASN A 241 8.62 6.56 18.73
CA ASN A 241 7.46 6.45 19.62
C ASN A 241 6.28 7.29 19.09
N LEU A 242 5.96 7.14 17.79
CA LEU A 242 4.75 7.76 17.24
C LEU A 242 3.51 7.15 17.88
N TYR A 243 2.50 7.97 18.16
CA TYR A 243 1.28 7.55 18.83
C TYR A 243 0.68 6.29 18.19
N VAL A 244 0.48 6.32 16.87
CA VAL A 244 -0.11 5.20 16.13
C VAL A 244 0.74 3.93 16.16
N LEU A 245 2.07 4.03 16.15
CA LEU A 245 2.98 2.89 16.24
C LEU A 245 3.03 2.28 17.64
N THR A 246 2.72 3.06 18.68
CA THR A 246 2.71 2.59 20.07
C THR A 246 1.37 2.04 20.50
N ARG A 247 0.26 2.52 19.88
CA ARG A 247 -1.11 2.16 20.26
C ARG A 247 -1.75 1.11 19.36
N ALA A 248 -1.33 1.01 18.09
CA ALA A 248 -1.81 -0.07 17.20
C ALA A 248 -1.30 -1.44 17.67
N ILE A 249 -2.22 -2.41 17.81
CA ILE A 249 -1.88 -3.78 18.24
C ILE A 249 -1.23 -4.59 17.10
N PRO A 250 -1.67 -4.56 15.83
CA PRO A 250 -0.98 -5.30 14.77
C PRO A 250 0.45 -4.80 14.57
N VAL A 251 1.32 -5.65 14.01
CA VAL A 251 2.63 -5.23 13.52
C VAL A 251 2.43 -4.11 12.52
N SER A 252 3.11 -2.99 12.69
CA SER A 252 2.85 -1.76 11.95
C SER A 252 4.11 -1.07 11.48
N VAL A 253 3.99 -0.34 10.38
CA VAL A 253 4.99 0.55 9.82
C VAL A 253 4.34 1.90 9.51
N PHE A 254 5.09 2.98 9.73
CA PHE A 254 4.72 4.33 9.33
C PHE A 254 5.69 4.76 8.23
N VAL A 255 5.18 5.34 7.15
CA VAL A 255 5.99 5.72 6.00
C VAL A 255 5.76 7.17 5.61
N GLU A 256 6.86 7.88 5.34
CA GLU A 256 6.89 9.20 4.72
C GLU A 256 7.38 9.04 3.27
N LEU A 257 6.53 9.35 2.31
CA LEU A 257 6.77 9.05 0.88
C LEU A 257 7.39 10.22 0.11
N GLY A 258 8.23 11.01 0.75
CA GLY A 258 8.89 12.17 0.17
C GLY A 258 8.59 13.45 0.93
N ASN A 259 9.13 14.58 0.45
CA ASN A 259 8.92 15.90 1.02
C ASN A 259 7.98 16.71 0.11
N ILE A 260 6.76 16.98 0.58
CA ILE A 260 5.74 17.71 -0.18
C ILE A 260 6.16 19.15 -0.56
N GLN A 261 7.21 19.70 0.09
CA GLN A 261 7.76 21.02 -0.21
C GLN A 261 8.99 20.99 -1.12
N ASN A 262 9.44 19.80 -1.57
CA ASN A 262 10.56 19.67 -2.50
C ASN A 262 10.07 19.40 -3.91
N SER A 263 10.54 20.16 -4.91
CA SER A 263 10.08 20.06 -6.31
C SER A 263 10.35 18.71 -6.97
N LEU A 264 11.40 17.98 -6.58
CA LEU A 264 11.69 16.66 -7.10
C LEU A 264 10.78 15.61 -6.48
N ASP A 265 10.51 15.73 -5.17
CA ASP A 265 9.63 14.81 -4.45
C ASP A 265 8.16 15.04 -4.83
N GLN A 266 7.76 16.28 -5.12
CA GLN A 266 6.43 16.60 -5.65
C GLN A 266 6.08 15.81 -6.91
N LYS A 267 7.06 15.50 -7.77
CA LYS A 267 6.84 14.65 -8.95
C LYS A 267 6.31 13.25 -8.60
N ARG A 268 6.57 12.75 -7.40
CA ARG A 268 6.00 11.47 -6.93
C ARG A 268 4.52 11.58 -6.63
N LEU A 269 4.06 12.77 -6.31
CA LEU A 269 2.69 13.07 -5.94
C LEU A 269 1.86 13.52 -7.14
N VAL A 270 2.34 14.51 -7.90
CA VAL A 270 1.58 15.09 -9.00
C VAL A 270 1.52 14.20 -10.25
N ILE A 271 2.41 13.22 -10.40
CA ILE A 271 2.38 12.27 -11.53
C ILE A 271 1.65 11.00 -11.08
N PRO A 272 0.45 10.70 -11.64
CA PRO A 272 -0.37 9.55 -11.20
C PRO A 272 0.36 8.20 -11.28
N SER A 273 1.14 7.98 -12.34
CA SER A 273 1.93 6.76 -12.50
C SER A 273 3.00 6.60 -11.41
N ASN A 274 3.52 7.69 -10.86
CA ASN A 274 4.45 7.64 -9.74
C ASN A 274 3.72 7.28 -8.43
N ARG A 275 2.51 7.80 -8.19
CA ARG A 275 1.68 7.35 -7.05
C ARG A 275 1.38 5.86 -7.14
N GLN A 276 1.06 5.38 -8.35
CA GLN A 276 0.88 3.95 -8.58
C GLN A 276 2.17 3.15 -8.35
N ALA A 277 3.32 3.67 -8.77
CA ALA A 277 4.62 3.01 -8.52
C ALA A 277 4.92 2.90 -7.02
N LEU A 278 4.68 3.96 -6.24
CA LEU A 278 4.83 3.93 -4.77
C LEU A 278 3.93 2.84 -4.14
N ALA A 279 2.67 2.77 -4.54
CA ALA A 279 1.74 1.74 -4.07
C ALA A 279 2.20 0.32 -4.46
N ASN A 280 2.71 0.14 -5.68
CA ASN A 280 3.27 -1.14 -6.14
C ASN A 280 4.48 -1.57 -5.29
N TRP A 281 5.39 -0.64 -4.97
CA TRP A 281 6.59 -0.94 -4.19
C TRP A 281 6.25 -1.25 -2.72
N LEU A 282 5.27 -0.57 -2.13
CA LEU A 282 4.74 -0.90 -0.80
C LEU A 282 4.14 -2.31 -0.79
N MET A 283 3.33 -2.66 -1.79
CA MET A 283 2.77 -4.01 -1.94
C MET A 283 3.86 -5.07 -2.08
N GLU A 284 4.90 -4.81 -2.89
CA GLU A 284 6.03 -5.74 -3.03
C GLU A 284 6.82 -5.90 -1.72
N GLY A 285 6.97 -4.84 -0.93
CA GLY A 285 7.56 -4.90 0.41
C GLY A 285 6.77 -5.81 1.34
N PHE A 286 5.44 -5.72 1.32
CA PHE A 286 4.57 -6.65 2.06
C PHE A 286 4.67 -8.09 1.56
N LEU A 287 4.78 -8.30 0.25
CA LEU A 287 4.99 -9.64 -0.31
C LEU A 287 6.29 -10.28 0.18
N LYS A 288 7.37 -9.49 0.27
CA LYS A 288 8.65 -9.97 0.82
C LYS A 288 8.52 -10.27 2.32
N ASP A 289 7.79 -9.44 3.09
CA ASP A 289 7.56 -9.67 4.51
C ASP A 289 6.73 -10.93 4.75
N TYR A 290 5.66 -11.13 3.97
CA TYR A 290 4.79 -12.30 4.05
C TYR A 290 5.52 -13.61 3.71
N LYS A 291 6.41 -13.61 2.71
CA LYS A 291 7.20 -14.79 2.32
C LYS A 291 8.31 -15.15 3.31
N GLY A 292 8.78 -14.18 4.07
CA GLY A 292 9.88 -14.35 5.02
C GLY A 292 9.44 -14.61 6.46
N MET A 293 8.18 -15.06 6.64
CA MET A 293 7.64 -15.49 7.94
C MET A 293 7.99 -16.93 8.28
#